data_3e563ac5f2c7abf7dfd2376bf8014aa0
#
_entry.id   3e563ac5f2c7abf7dfd2376bf8014aa0
#
_cell.length_a   1.000
_cell.length_b   1.000
_cell.length_c   1.000
_cell.angle_alpha   90.00
_cell.angle_beta   90.00
_cell.angle_gamma   90.00
#
_symmetry.space_group_name_H-M   'P 1'
#
loop_
_entity.id
_entity.type
_entity.pdbx_description
1 polymer ?
#
loop_
_entity_poly.entity_id
_entity_poly.type
_entity_poly.pdbx_seq_one_letter_code
_entity_poly.pdbx_strand_id
1 'polypeptide(L)'
;IIDIHHPKGYTTKYIFGTGDAGSNARFDNSEGTNKALLCTPGNYSYNFQYIKNGNGENVDKAMFMLKNLRLKMTDFPEYRGELETDNVVFDSCYVGTNRKTKATVYIANHGSKQLVINSVSEAGPFSGKPQNATANYGEQASVELYFQPTEKGEFKDNVVISTNAGDFTVSCSGKTKNDEGIIYIGDLEDGCTGWTFYDADNDGNKWEQAYMLFGGGLSEAEYSDYCHSGSNLLGSASKSSGGQPLTPDNWAISPAITIPQEGAELSYWIASLDYRNCQENYTVYVSESDNYEEIANNGDKLWDGIYELPEEYNRIGWVNKQYSLDKYAGKTIHIAFRHHDCTNQYLLMLDDVFVYQHGNQTGINELTNNGRHAEAFYTIDGSRTNKLQKGVNIVKFSDGSTRKIVVKK
;
A
#
# COMPACT_ATOMS: atom_id res chain seq x y z
N ILE A 1 14.22 37.78 18.10
CA ILE A 1 13.99 36.35 18.38
C ILE A 1 13.03 36.30 19.58
N ILE A 2 12.00 35.49 19.47
CA ILE A 2 11.13 35.14 20.59
C ILE A 2 11.30 33.63 20.82
N ASP A 3 11.71 33.24 22.00
CA ASP A 3 11.76 31.86 22.45
C ASP A 3 10.57 31.60 23.38
N ILE A 4 9.73 30.64 23.05
CA ILE A 4 8.63 30.18 23.88
C ILE A 4 9.04 28.84 24.47
N HIS A 5 9.18 28.80 25.80
CA HIS A 5 9.49 27.58 26.53
C HIS A 5 8.19 26.89 26.96
N HIS A 6 8.03 25.67 26.52
CA HIS A 6 6.84 24.86 26.83
C HIS A 6 7.05 24.03 28.10
N PRO A 7 5.98 23.73 28.84
CA PRO A 7 6.07 22.91 30.05
C PRO A 7 6.65 21.51 29.84
N LYS A 8 6.59 20.98 28.60
CA LYS A 8 7.18 19.69 28.23
C LYS A 8 8.67 19.77 27.86
N GLY A 9 9.34 20.91 28.08
CA GLY A 9 10.78 21.06 27.93
C GLY A 9 11.30 21.35 26.52
N TYR A 10 10.44 21.56 25.53
CA TYR A 10 10.88 22.04 24.21
C TYR A 10 10.69 23.55 24.08
N THR A 11 11.42 24.14 23.14
CA THR A 11 11.39 25.59 22.89
C THR A 11 11.04 25.83 21.43
N THR A 12 10.05 26.68 21.16
CA THR A 12 9.77 27.18 19.83
C THR A 12 10.44 28.54 19.64
N LYS A 13 11.24 28.66 18.61
CA LYS A 13 11.99 29.86 18.29
C LYS A 13 11.40 30.57 17.08
N TYR A 14 11.07 31.84 17.24
CA TYR A 14 10.65 32.72 16.15
C TYR A 14 11.76 33.73 15.83
N ILE A 15 12.23 33.73 14.61
CA ILE A 15 13.21 34.69 14.11
C ILE A 15 12.48 35.66 13.19
N PHE A 16 12.47 36.91 13.57
CA PHE A 16 11.95 38.01 12.76
C PHE A 16 13.11 38.65 12.00
N GLY A 17 12.94 38.79 10.69
CA GLY A 17 13.92 39.49 9.86
C GLY A 17 14.11 40.93 10.35
N THR A 18 15.35 41.38 10.40
CA THR A 18 15.66 42.77 10.58
C THR A 18 15.43 43.49 9.26
N GLY A 19 14.43 44.31 9.16
CA GLY A 19 14.39 45.32 8.10
C GLY A 19 15.46 46.38 8.35
N ASP A 20 15.84 47.11 7.30
CA ASP A 20 16.74 48.26 7.40
C ASP A 20 16.30 49.27 8.47
N ALA A 21 17.25 50.00 9.01
CA ALA A 21 17.01 51.00 10.05
C ALA A 21 15.90 51.96 9.63
N GLY A 22 14.74 51.86 10.29
CA GLY A 22 13.56 52.64 9.97
C GLY A 22 12.31 51.82 9.60
N SER A 23 12.42 50.53 9.39
CA SER A 23 11.25 49.68 9.17
C SER A 23 10.51 49.40 10.49
N ASN A 24 9.26 49.81 10.57
CA ASN A 24 8.35 49.41 11.63
C ASN A 24 7.98 47.92 11.37
N ALA A 25 8.74 47.02 11.94
CA ALA A 25 8.31 45.62 11.98
C ALA A 25 7.05 45.53 12.82
N ARG A 26 5.90 45.43 12.19
CA ARG A 26 4.63 45.13 12.85
C ARG A 26 4.58 43.61 13.09
N PHE A 27 4.50 43.29 14.35
CA PHE A 27 4.11 41.97 14.76
C PHE A 27 2.57 41.91 14.70
N ASP A 28 2.06 41.49 13.58
CA ASP A 28 0.63 41.18 13.46
C ASP A 28 0.47 39.66 13.48
N ASN A 29 0.03 39.12 14.59
CA ASN A 29 -0.26 37.73 14.75
C ASN A 29 -1.77 37.47 14.62
N SER A 30 -2.40 38.08 13.62
CA SER A 30 -3.81 37.90 13.35
C SER A 30 -4.19 36.52 12.84
N GLU A 31 -3.21 35.74 12.33
CA GLU A 31 -3.43 34.44 11.75
C GLU A 31 -2.86 33.31 12.63
N GLY A 32 -3.51 32.99 13.61
CA GLY A 32 -3.85 31.72 14.21
C GLY A 32 -2.86 30.58 14.38
N THR A 33 -1.69 30.59 13.81
CA THR A 33 -0.71 29.50 13.89
C THR A 33 -0.12 29.27 15.28
N ASN A 34 -0.25 30.25 16.18
CA ASN A 34 0.30 30.17 17.54
C ASN A 34 -0.74 29.78 18.61
N LYS A 35 -1.99 29.52 18.24
CA LYS A 35 -3.01 29.10 19.22
C LYS A 35 -2.70 27.73 19.84
N ALA A 36 -2.02 26.83 19.09
CA ALA A 36 -1.65 25.52 19.58
C ALA A 36 -0.51 25.55 20.61
N LEU A 37 0.34 26.56 20.59
CA LEU A 37 1.52 26.65 21.45
C LEU A 37 1.20 26.89 22.93
N LEU A 38 0.06 27.51 23.23
CA LEU A 38 -0.35 27.90 24.58
C LEU A 38 -1.48 27.03 25.14
N CYS A 39 -1.82 25.92 24.46
CA CYS A 39 -2.98 25.11 24.81
C CYS A 39 -2.73 24.06 25.89
N THR A 40 -1.50 23.82 26.31
CA THR A 40 -1.21 22.90 27.42
C THR A 40 -1.25 23.67 28.74
N PRO A 41 -2.01 23.21 29.76
CA PRO A 41 -1.92 23.77 31.07
C PRO A 41 -0.50 23.73 31.62
N GLY A 42 0.01 24.82 32.12
CA GLY A 42 1.36 24.91 32.68
C GLY A 42 1.91 26.32 32.68
N ASN A 43 3.14 26.43 33.15
CA ASN A 43 3.85 27.71 33.19
C ASN A 43 4.63 27.91 31.89
N TYR A 44 4.44 29.06 31.26
CA TYR A 44 5.14 29.48 30.08
C TYR A 44 6.04 30.66 30.40
N SER A 45 7.25 30.65 29.89
CA SER A 45 8.16 31.79 29.93
C SER A 45 8.42 32.30 28.51
N TYR A 46 8.44 33.62 28.39
CA TYR A 46 8.71 34.31 27.14
C TYR A 46 10.01 35.07 27.29
N ASN A 47 11.02 34.70 26.47
CA ASN A 47 12.27 35.43 26.39
C ASN A 47 12.28 36.28 25.12
N PHE A 48 12.45 37.59 25.33
CA PHE A 48 12.66 38.53 24.25
C PHE A 48 14.13 38.87 24.17
N GLN A 49 14.78 38.54 23.09
CA GLN A 49 16.19 38.78 22.88
C GLN A 49 16.41 39.73 21.71
N TYR A 50 17.17 40.81 21.94
CA TYR A 50 17.73 41.62 20.89
C TYR A 50 19.13 41.06 20.56
N ILE A 51 19.33 40.64 19.32
CA ILE A 51 20.65 40.12 18.87
C ILE A 51 21.17 41.08 17.84
N LYS A 52 22.38 41.63 18.13
CA LYS A 52 23.17 42.44 17.21
C LYS A 52 23.81 41.54 16.15
N ASN A 53 23.53 41.77 14.87
CA ASN A 53 24.33 41.23 13.78
C ASN A 53 25.63 42.07 13.66
N GLY A 54 26.80 41.43 13.62
CA GLY A 54 28.11 41.96 13.86
C GLY A 54 28.65 43.12 13.00
N ASN A 55 27.86 43.76 12.13
CA ASN A 55 28.35 44.80 11.21
C ASN A 55 27.66 46.17 11.39
N GLY A 56 26.97 46.42 12.49
CA GLY A 56 26.27 47.69 12.70
C GLY A 56 27.07 48.65 13.56
N GLU A 57 27.54 49.75 13.03
CA GLU A 57 27.93 50.93 13.78
C GLU A 57 26.69 51.59 14.36
N ASN A 58 26.70 52.05 15.62
CA ASN A 58 25.64 52.78 16.32
C ASN A 58 24.42 51.97 16.83
N VAL A 59 24.63 50.84 17.41
CA VAL A 59 23.53 50.03 18.03
C VAL A 59 23.16 50.48 19.43
N ASP A 60 23.93 51.37 20.05
CA ASP A 60 23.69 51.85 21.40
C ASP A 60 22.41 52.68 21.55
N LYS A 61 21.71 52.94 20.43
CA LYS A 61 20.43 53.66 20.41
C LYS A 61 19.21 52.78 20.02
N ALA A 62 19.41 51.47 19.87
CA ALA A 62 18.28 50.57 19.56
C ALA A 62 17.45 50.35 20.80
N MET A 63 16.17 50.68 20.72
CA MET A 63 15.18 50.50 21.79
C MET A 63 14.21 49.39 21.40
N PHE A 64 14.13 48.37 22.23
CA PHE A 64 13.07 47.38 22.16
C PHE A 64 11.92 47.81 23.08
N MET A 65 10.75 48.09 22.52
CA MET A 65 9.59 48.49 23.28
C MET A 65 8.51 47.40 23.15
N LEU A 66 8.22 46.69 24.23
CA LEU A 66 7.07 45.79 24.33
C LEU A 66 5.84 46.62 24.76
N LYS A 67 4.90 46.80 23.83
CA LYS A 67 3.67 47.55 24.11
C LYS A 67 2.50 46.58 24.03
N ASN A 68 1.79 46.38 25.14
CA ASN A 68 0.59 45.53 25.21
C ASN A 68 0.79 44.02 24.93
N LEU A 69 1.58 43.35 25.75
CA LEU A 69 1.49 41.89 25.85
C LEU A 69 0.15 41.52 26.50
N ARG A 70 -0.78 40.92 25.74
CA ARG A 70 -2.03 40.37 26.25
C ARG A 70 -2.05 38.88 26.12
N LEU A 71 -2.05 38.18 27.24
CA LEU A 71 -2.37 36.78 27.31
C LEU A 71 -3.87 36.64 27.58
N LYS A 72 -4.65 36.17 26.61
CA LYS A 72 -6.04 35.81 26.81
C LYS A 72 -6.08 34.34 27.12
N MET A 73 -6.30 33.97 28.36
CA MET A 73 -6.68 32.61 28.73
C MET A 73 -8.12 32.40 28.30
N THR A 74 -8.36 31.45 27.39
CA THR A 74 -9.68 30.89 27.12
C THR A 74 -9.77 29.59 27.89
N ASP A 75 -10.97 29.23 28.33
CA ASP A 75 -11.20 27.93 28.96
C ASP A 75 -10.69 26.85 28.04
N PHE A 76 -9.77 26.04 28.54
CA PHE A 76 -9.20 24.94 27.78
C PHE A 76 -10.22 23.80 27.83
N PRO A 77 -10.77 23.33 26.70
CA PRO A 77 -11.78 22.30 26.72
C PRO A 77 -11.22 21.01 27.32
N GLU A 78 -11.98 20.33 28.16
CA GLU A 78 -11.59 19.04 28.71
C GLU A 78 -11.45 17.99 27.57
N TYR A 79 -12.41 18.01 26.67
CA TYR A 79 -12.45 17.09 25.52
C TYR A 79 -12.54 17.90 24.22
N ARG A 80 -11.59 17.68 23.34
CA ARG A 80 -11.59 18.25 21.99
C ARG A 80 -10.77 17.39 21.06
N GLY A 81 -11.43 16.77 20.09
CA GLY A 81 -10.78 16.06 18.99
C GLY A 81 -10.82 16.88 17.69
N GLU A 82 -9.91 16.58 16.80
CA GLU A 82 -9.89 17.11 15.44
C GLU A 82 -9.57 15.95 14.48
N LEU A 83 -10.50 15.64 13.59
CA LEU A 83 -10.32 14.62 12.56
C LEU A 83 -9.41 15.17 11.45
N GLU A 84 -8.36 14.43 11.09
CA GLU A 84 -7.37 14.89 10.12
C GLU A 84 -7.92 14.84 8.68
N THR A 85 -8.76 13.85 8.38
CA THR A 85 -9.48 13.73 7.10
C THR A 85 -10.88 13.18 7.32
N ASP A 86 -11.85 13.77 6.67
CA ASP A 86 -13.26 13.37 6.70
C ASP A 86 -13.70 12.64 5.43
N ASN A 87 -12.78 12.41 4.50
CA ASN A 87 -13.06 11.71 3.23
C ASN A 87 -11.97 10.69 2.93
N VAL A 88 -12.38 9.43 2.75
CA VAL A 88 -11.52 8.30 2.40
C VAL A 88 -12.01 7.67 1.10
N VAL A 89 -11.11 7.57 0.13
CA VAL A 89 -11.33 6.82 -1.11
C VAL A 89 -10.46 5.57 -1.06
N PHE A 90 -11.11 4.41 -0.99
CA PHE A 90 -10.41 3.14 -0.95
C PHE A 90 -9.96 2.69 -2.33
N ASP A 91 -8.83 2.00 -2.38
CA ASP A 91 -8.42 1.27 -3.57
C ASP A 91 -9.45 0.19 -3.92
N SER A 92 -9.57 -0.10 -5.21
CA SER A 92 -10.49 -1.13 -5.67
C SER A 92 -9.96 -2.53 -5.37
N CYS A 93 -10.86 -3.42 -4.94
CA CYS A 93 -10.55 -4.84 -4.72
C CYS A 93 -11.59 -5.74 -5.42
N TYR A 94 -11.25 -7.03 -5.58
CA TYR A 94 -12.22 -8.02 -6.04
C TYR A 94 -13.23 -8.35 -4.93
N VAL A 95 -14.43 -8.75 -5.33
CA VAL A 95 -15.41 -9.31 -4.40
C VAL A 95 -14.93 -10.66 -3.89
N GLY A 96 -15.05 -10.91 -2.60
CA GLY A 96 -14.69 -12.21 -2.03
C GLY A 96 -14.52 -12.21 -0.52
N THR A 97 -14.53 -13.40 0.05
CA THR A 97 -14.24 -13.60 1.48
C THR A 97 -12.81 -13.17 1.79
N ASN A 98 -12.63 -12.43 2.87
CA ASN A 98 -11.35 -11.86 3.32
C ASN A 98 -10.70 -10.83 2.39
N ARG A 99 -11.32 -10.50 1.24
CA ARG A 99 -10.81 -9.46 0.34
C ARG A 99 -11.25 -8.09 0.81
N LYS A 100 -10.29 -7.25 1.15
CA LYS A 100 -10.53 -5.90 1.64
C LYS A 100 -9.35 -4.98 1.34
N THR A 101 -9.64 -3.71 1.17
CA THR A 101 -8.64 -2.64 1.21
C THR A 101 -8.79 -1.85 2.50
N LYS A 102 -7.75 -1.15 2.91
CA LYS A 102 -7.72 -0.44 4.17
C LYS A 102 -7.17 0.97 4.04
N ALA A 103 -7.54 1.81 4.99
CA ALA A 103 -7.01 3.15 5.16
C ALA A 103 -6.97 3.49 6.64
N THR A 104 -6.03 4.33 7.06
CA THR A 104 -5.93 4.79 8.44
C THR A 104 -6.36 6.26 8.51
N VAL A 105 -7.22 6.58 9.46
CA VAL A 105 -7.60 7.95 9.80
C VAL A 105 -7.14 8.28 11.21
N TYR A 106 -6.77 9.54 11.42
CA TYR A 106 -6.22 10.03 12.68
C TYR A 106 -7.12 11.10 13.29
N ILE A 107 -7.23 11.08 14.63
CA ILE A 107 -7.93 12.09 15.41
C ILE A 107 -6.95 12.69 16.40
N ALA A 108 -6.58 13.94 16.19
CA ALA A 108 -5.70 14.67 17.08
C ALA A 108 -6.44 15.08 18.36
N ASN A 109 -5.82 14.89 19.52
CA ASN A 109 -6.36 15.35 20.78
C ASN A 109 -5.88 16.77 21.12
N HIS A 110 -6.79 17.72 21.11
CA HIS A 110 -6.60 19.11 21.53
C HIS A 110 -7.27 19.43 22.86
N GLY A 111 -7.83 18.43 23.54
CA GLY A 111 -8.44 18.57 24.87
C GLY A 111 -7.44 18.32 26.00
N SER A 112 -7.70 18.80 27.20
CA SER A 112 -6.85 18.59 28.40
C SER A 112 -6.94 17.16 28.95
N LYS A 113 -8.01 16.43 28.62
CA LYS A 113 -8.24 15.05 29.00
C LYS A 113 -7.85 14.14 27.85
N GLN A 114 -7.55 12.90 28.17
CA GLN A 114 -7.26 11.86 27.18
C GLN A 114 -8.47 11.67 26.24
N LEU A 115 -8.22 11.71 24.94
CA LEU A 115 -9.17 11.29 23.93
C LEU A 115 -9.28 9.78 23.95
N VAL A 116 -10.51 9.26 23.89
CA VAL A 116 -10.79 7.81 23.84
C VAL A 116 -11.77 7.53 22.72
N ILE A 117 -11.41 6.63 21.81
CA ILE A 117 -12.31 6.08 20.81
C ILE A 117 -13.17 5.01 21.47
N ASN A 118 -14.48 5.19 21.48
CA ASN A 118 -15.44 4.27 22.10
C ASN A 118 -15.89 3.18 21.12
N SER A 119 -16.20 3.57 19.88
CA SER A 119 -16.65 2.65 18.84
C SER A 119 -16.44 3.22 17.45
N VAL A 120 -16.49 2.34 16.45
CA VAL A 120 -16.53 2.66 15.02
C VAL A 120 -17.75 1.97 14.43
N SER A 121 -18.59 2.69 13.70
CA SER A 121 -19.79 2.12 13.09
C SER A 121 -19.44 1.31 11.86
N GLU A 122 -20.33 0.39 11.50
CA GLU A 122 -20.36 -0.25 10.19
C GLU A 122 -21.34 0.51 9.27
N ALA A 123 -21.02 0.59 7.97
CA ALA A 123 -21.83 1.26 6.96
C ALA A 123 -21.66 0.59 5.60
N GLY A 124 -22.61 -0.28 5.21
CA GLY A 124 -22.54 -1.09 4.00
C GLY A 124 -21.25 -1.96 4.00
N PRO A 125 -20.39 -1.85 2.96
CA PRO A 125 -19.13 -2.59 2.91
C PRO A 125 -18.00 -1.93 3.69
N PHE A 126 -18.27 -0.83 4.38
CA PHE A 126 -17.27 -0.10 5.16
C PHE A 126 -17.39 -0.46 6.64
N SER A 127 -16.25 -0.69 7.26
CA SER A 127 -16.12 -0.98 8.69
C SER A 127 -14.81 -0.41 9.22
N GLY A 128 -14.57 -0.51 10.53
CA GLY A 128 -13.31 -0.07 11.09
C GLY A 128 -13.08 -0.58 12.50
N LYS A 129 -11.85 -0.49 12.93
CA LYS A 129 -11.45 -0.77 14.31
C LYS A 129 -10.41 0.25 14.79
N PRO A 130 -10.41 0.61 16.07
CA PRO A 130 -9.32 1.40 16.62
C PRO A 130 -7.99 0.65 16.50
N GLN A 131 -6.97 1.30 15.95
CA GLN A 131 -5.59 0.82 15.95
C GLN A 131 -4.84 1.37 17.17
N ASN A 132 -5.03 2.66 17.44
CA ASN A 132 -4.64 3.31 18.67
C ASN A 132 -5.88 4.02 19.27
N ALA A 133 -6.50 3.38 20.26
CA ALA A 133 -7.80 3.83 20.79
C ALA A 133 -7.73 5.07 21.66
N THR A 134 -6.54 5.49 22.09
CA THR A 134 -6.38 6.61 23.05
C THR A 134 -5.28 7.55 22.63
N ALA A 135 -5.45 8.84 22.91
CA ALA A 135 -4.41 9.84 22.69
C ALA A 135 -4.39 10.84 23.84
N ASN A 136 -3.21 11.13 24.38
CA ASN A 136 -3.03 12.24 25.30
C ASN A 136 -3.01 13.55 24.53
N TYR A 137 -3.03 14.67 25.26
CA TYR A 137 -2.93 15.99 24.64
C TYR A 137 -1.73 16.09 23.67
N GLY A 138 -2.00 16.52 22.44
CA GLY A 138 -1.01 16.70 21.39
C GLY A 138 -0.59 15.38 20.69
N GLU A 139 -1.20 14.25 21.05
CA GLU A 139 -1.06 12.96 20.37
C GLU A 139 -2.26 12.70 19.47
N GLN A 140 -2.19 11.63 18.68
CA GLN A 140 -3.25 11.19 17.78
C GLN A 140 -3.73 9.80 18.16
N ALA A 141 -5.04 9.62 18.20
CA ALA A 141 -5.68 8.32 18.12
C ALA A 141 -5.84 7.93 16.66
N SER A 142 -5.90 6.64 16.36
CA SER A 142 -6.04 6.15 14.99
C SER A 142 -7.07 5.04 14.86
N VAL A 143 -7.76 5.05 13.71
CA VAL A 143 -8.72 4.03 13.30
C VAL A 143 -8.28 3.48 11.95
N GLU A 144 -8.18 2.18 11.87
CA GLU A 144 -8.04 1.47 10.60
C GLU A 144 -9.43 1.19 10.04
N LEU A 145 -9.74 1.78 8.89
CA LEU A 145 -10.98 1.60 8.15
C LEU A 145 -10.79 0.57 7.05
N TYR A 146 -11.83 -0.18 6.74
CA TYR A 146 -11.85 -1.23 5.73
C TYR A 146 -12.96 -1.02 4.72
N PHE A 147 -12.68 -1.36 3.47
CA PHE A 147 -13.66 -1.56 2.41
C PHE A 147 -13.65 -3.04 2.01
N GLN A 148 -14.74 -3.76 2.31
CA GLN A 148 -14.90 -5.20 2.06
C GLN A 148 -16.22 -5.46 1.34
N PRO A 149 -16.26 -5.32 0.01
CA PRO A 149 -17.48 -5.52 -0.77
C PRO A 149 -17.87 -6.99 -0.87
N THR A 150 -19.15 -7.28 -0.71
CA THR A 150 -19.76 -8.62 -0.90
C THR A 150 -20.47 -8.76 -2.23
N GLU A 151 -20.64 -7.65 -2.97
CA GLU A 151 -21.25 -7.59 -4.30
C GLU A 151 -20.51 -6.59 -5.19
N LYS A 152 -20.69 -6.71 -6.51
CA LYS A 152 -20.05 -5.80 -7.47
C LYS A 152 -20.71 -4.43 -7.45
N GLY A 153 -19.90 -3.36 -7.57
CA GLY A 153 -20.43 -2.01 -7.66
C GLY A 153 -19.49 -0.92 -7.19
N GLU A 154 -20.07 0.27 -7.14
CA GLU A 154 -19.47 1.45 -6.53
C GLU A 154 -20.27 1.77 -5.26
N PHE A 155 -19.57 2.03 -4.18
CA PHE A 155 -20.13 2.22 -2.85
C PHE A 155 -19.72 3.55 -2.28
N LYS A 156 -20.65 4.18 -1.56
CA LYS A 156 -20.38 5.40 -0.80
C LYS A 156 -21.27 5.42 0.42
N ASP A 157 -20.69 5.58 1.59
CA ASP A 157 -21.40 5.69 2.86
C ASP A 157 -20.54 6.44 3.90
N ASN A 158 -21.09 6.65 5.10
CA ASN A 158 -20.43 7.36 6.18
C ASN A 158 -20.18 6.42 7.36
N VAL A 159 -18.91 6.32 7.76
CA VAL A 159 -18.51 5.66 9.00
C VAL A 159 -18.43 6.70 10.11
N VAL A 160 -19.02 6.39 11.26
CA VAL A 160 -19.00 7.26 12.45
C VAL A 160 -18.01 6.68 13.47
N ILE A 161 -17.08 7.51 13.90
CA ILE A 161 -16.12 7.21 14.97
C ILE A 161 -16.62 7.93 16.22
N SER A 162 -17.13 7.19 17.19
CA SER A 162 -17.61 7.74 18.45
C SER A 162 -16.48 7.86 19.46
N THR A 163 -16.36 9.04 20.07
CA THR A 163 -15.32 9.31 21.06
C THR A 163 -15.91 10.04 22.28
N ASN A 164 -15.13 10.16 23.34
CA ASN A 164 -15.49 11.00 24.48
C ASN A 164 -15.40 12.52 24.19
N ALA A 165 -14.90 12.91 23.01
CA ALA A 165 -14.87 14.29 22.51
C ALA A 165 -15.96 14.60 21.48
N GLY A 166 -16.91 13.66 21.27
CA GLY A 166 -17.96 13.73 20.26
C GLY A 166 -17.75 12.72 19.13
N ASP A 167 -18.68 12.72 18.18
CA ASP A 167 -18.67 11.84 17.05
C ASP A 167 -18.02 12.50 15.84
N PHE A 168 -17.19 11.73 15.12
CA PHE A 168 -16.54 12.15 13.88
C PHE A 168 -17.08 11.29 12.73
N THR A 169 -17.50 11.95 11.66
CA THR A 169 -18.03 11.27 10.47
C THR A 169 -16.97 11.27 9.38
N VAL A 170 -16.68 10.08 8.83
CA VAL A 170 -15.79 9.88 7.69
C VAL A 170 -16.61 9.41 6.50
N SER A 171 -16.60 10.18 5.42
CA SER A 171 -17.20 9.78 4.15
C SER A 171 -16.28 8.77 3.46
N CYS A 172 -16.77 7.56 3.27
CA CYS A 172 -16.02 6.46 2.65
C CYS A 172 -16.56 6.19 1.26
N SER A 173 -15.68 5.96 0.30
CA SER A 173 -16.04 5.50 -1.04
C SER A 173 -15.07 4.45 -1.55
N GLY A 174 -15.59 3.48 -2.31
CA GLY A 174 -14.80 2.40 -2.90
C GLY A 174 -15.56 1.76 -4.05
N LYS A 175 -14.85 1.03 -4.90
CA LYS A 175 -15.43 0.26 -6.01
C LYS A 175 -14.77 -1.09 -6.15
N THR A 176 -15.50 -2.05 -6.71
CA THR A 176 -14.95 -3.37 -7.01
C THR A 176 -14.13 -3.36 -8.30
N LYS A 177 -13.11 -4.22 -8.35
CA LYS A 177 -12.39 -4.53 -9.60
C LYS A 177 -13.32 -5.32 -10.53
N ASN A 178 -13.12 -5.17 -11.84
CA ASN A 178 -13.80 -6.01 -12.85
C ASN A 178 -13.15 -7.41 -12.86
N ASP A 179 -13.97 -8.44 -12.72
CA ASP A 179 -13.56 -9.86 -12.76
C ASP A 179 -14.19 -10.63 -13.93
N GLU A 180 -14.75 -9.92 -14.92
CA GLU A 180 -15.33 -10.55 -16.10
C GLU A 180 -14.31 -11.40 -16.85
N GLY A 181 -14.64 -12.68 -17.07
CA GLY A 181 -13.74 -13.64 -17.72
C GLY A 181 -12.60 -14.17 -16.83
N ILE A 182 -12.59 -13.84 -15.55
CA ILE A 182 -11.63 -14.43 -14.60
C ILE A 182 -12.31 -15.65 -13.95
N ILE A 183 -11.66 -16.81 -14.09
CA ILE A 183 -12.11 -18.09 -13.50
C ILE A 183 -11.58 -18.23 -12.08
N TYR A 184 -10.31 -17.81 -11.87
CA TYR A 184 -9.65 -17.85 -10.57
C TYR A 184 -8.87 -16.57 -10.32
N ILE A 185 -9.08 -16.00 -9.14
CA ILE A 185 -8.42 -14.80 -8.66
C ILE A 185 -7.48 -15.18 -7.52
N GLY A 186 -6.20 -15.22 -7.79
CA GLY A 186 -5.13 -15.47 -6.81
C GLY A 186 -4.24 -14.25 -6.65
N ASP A 187 -4.84 -13.09 -6.36
CA ASP A 187 -4.14 -11.83 -6.06
C ASP A 187 -3.52 -11.83 -4.65
N LEU A 188 -3.67 -12.93 -3.90
CA LEU A 188 -3.13 -13.18 -2.56
C LEU A 188 -3.62 -12.21 -1.46
N GLU A 189 -4.46 -11.24 -1.81
CA GLU A 189 -4.99 -10.22 -0.90
C GLU A 189 -6.00 -10.76 0.12
N ASP A 190 -6.47 -11.99 -0.06
CA ASP A 190 -7.37 -12.70 0.87
C ASP A 190 -6.63 -13.52 1.93
N GLY A 191 -5.31 -13.35 2.07
CA GLY A 191 -4.49 -14.12 2.98
C GLY A 191 -4.19 -15.52 2.48
N CYS A 192 -4.17 -15.74 1.16
CA CYS A 192 -3.92 -17.03 0.51
C CYS A 192 -4.99 -18.07 0.89
N THR A 193 -6.26 -17.64 0.97
CA THR A 193 -7.37 -18.53 1.34
C THR A 193 -7.45 -19.75 0.42
N GLY A 194 -7.41 -20.94 1.02
CA GLY A 194 -7.49 -22.21 0.31
C GLY A 194 -6.19 -22.71 -0.33
N TRP A 195 -5.11 -21.95 -0.26
CA TRP A 195 -3.79 -22.45 -0.63
C TRP A 195 -3.26 -23.42 0.41
N THR A 196 -2.50 -24.41 -0.04
CA THR A 196 -1.80 -25.39 0.81
C THR A 196 -0.29 -25.24 0.61
N PHE A 197 0.44 -25.26 1.73
CA PHE A 197 1.89 -25.06 1.72
C PHE A 197 2.58 -26.26 2.38
N TYR A 198 3.58 -26.82 1.69
CA TYR A 198 4.40 -27.90 2.21
C TYR A 198 5.88 -27.50 2.23
N ASP A 199 6.55 -27.91 3.29
CA ASP A 199 7.99 -27.92 3.50
C ASP A 199 8.44 -29.37 3.37
N ALA A 200 8.87 -29.78 2.15
CA ALA A 200 9.16 -31.17 1.86
C ALA A 200 10.56 -31.61 2.29
N ASP A 201 11.49 -30.69 2.48
CA ASP A 201 12.82 -30.94 3.01
C ASP A 201 12.88 -30.82 4.56
N ASN A 202 11.80 -30.39 5.20
CA ASN A 202 11.63 -30.27 6.65
C ASN A 202 12.68 -29.36 7.32
N ASP A 203 13.09 -28.29 6.65
CA ASP A 203 14.02 -27.30 7.19
C ASP A 203 13.35 -26.21 8.04
N GLY A 204 12.00 -26.23 8.11
CA GLY A 204 11.17 -25.29 8.82
C GLY A 204 10.80 -24.04 8.02
N ASN A 205 11.25 -23.93 6.77
CA ASN A 205 10.87 -22.87 5.87
C ASN A 205 9.90 -23.40 4.81
N LYS A 206 9.03 -22.56 4.30
CA LYS A 206 8.06 -22.89 3.25
C LYS A 206 7.63 -21.63 2.52
N TRP A 207 6.78 -21.76 1.52
CA TRP A 207 6.08 -20.61 0.99
C TRP A 207 5.20 -19.98 2.06
N GLU A 208 5.34 -18.68 2.26
CA GLU A 208 4.50 -17.91 3.20
C GLU A 208 4.33 -16.48 2.70
N GLN A 209 3.43 -15.74 3.33
CA GLN A 209 3.30 -14.31 3.06
C GLN A 209 4.65 -13.65 3.35
N ALA A 210 5.23 -12.98 2.35
CA ALA A 210 6.64 -12.61 2.41
C ALA A 210 6.97 -11.57 3.49
N TYR A 211 6.00 -10.83 4.04
CA TYR A 211 6.26 -9.96 5.20
C TYR A 211 6.77 -10.75 6.43
N MET A 212 6.41 -12.02 6.56
CA MET A 212 6.92 -12.92 7.61
C MET A 212 8.41 -13.20 7.41
N LEU A 213 8.86 -13.29 6.16
CA LEU A 213 10.26 -13.58 5.79
C LEU A 213 11.19 -12.39 6.01
N PHE A 214 10.66 -11.17 6.02
CA PHE A 214 11.44 -9.96 6.33
C PHE A 214 11.67 -9.73 7.84
N GLY A 215 11.28 -10.69 8.70
CA GLY A 215 11.56 -10.66 10.13
C GLY A 215 10.89 -9.52 10.89
N GLY A 216 9.78 -8.99 10.39
CA GLY A 216 9.03 -7.89 11.03
C GLY A 216 9.75 -6.54 11.00
N GLY A 217 10.81 -6.39 10.22
CA GLY A 217 11.59 -5.14 10.12
C GLY A 217 11.01 -4.08 9.17
N LEU A 218 10.02 -4.45 8.35
CA LEU A 218 9.35 -3.54 7.42
C LEU A 218 7.94 -3.20 7.91
N SER A 219 7.55 -1.96 7.77
CA SER A 219 6.14 -1.58 7.86
C SER A 219 5.37 -2.14 6.67
N GLU A 220 4.07 -2.30 6.80
CA GLU A 220 3.21 -2.80 5.72
C GLU A 220 3.27 -1.92 4.46
N ALA A 221 3.40 -0.60 4.63
CA ALA A 221 3.59 0.33 3.52
C ALA A 221 4.92 0.11 2.78
N GLU A 222 6.01 -0.18 3.51
CA GLU A 222 7.31 -0.50 2.90
C GLU A 222 7.29 -1.86 2.23
N TYR A 223 6.49 -2.79 2.74
CA TYR A 223 6.33 -4.11 2.19
C TYR A 223 5.54 -4.10 0.86
N SER A 224 4.50 -3.29 0.75
CA SER A 224 3.70 -3.16 -0.49
C SER A 224 4.54 -2.72 -1.71
N ASP A 225 5.65 -2.02 -1.48
CA ASP A 225 6.60 -1.64 -2.54
C ASP A 225 7.28 -2.86 -3.20
N TYR A 226 7.23 -4.04 -2.58
CA TYR A 226 7.78 -5.28 -3.12
C TYR A 226 6.74 -6.11 -3.87
N CYS A 227 5.44 -5.90 -3.62
CA CYS A 227 4.36 -6.61 -4.31
C CYS A 227 4.29 -6.20 -5.79
N HIS A 228 3.86 -7.12 -6.64
CA HIS A 228 3.53 -6.77 -8.01
C HIS A 228 2.26 -5.94 -8.05
N SER A 229 1.26 -6.34 -7.26
CA SER A 229 0.06 -5.55 -7.03
C SER A 229 -0.41 -5.67 -5.57
N GLY A 230 -1.28 -4.76 -5.13
CA GLY A 230 -1.86 -4.83 -3.79
C GLY A 230 -0.85 -4.67 -2.66
N SER A 231 -1.00 -5.50 -1.64
CA SER A 231 -0.22 -5.46 -0.39
C SER A 231 0.27 -6.82 0.11
N ASN A 232 0.05 -7.89 -0.65
CA ASN A 232 0.46 -9.25 -0.31
C ASN A 232 1.12 -9.96 -1.48
N LEU A 233 2.11 -10.78 -1.17
CA LEU A 233 2.74 -11.71 -2.09
C LEU A 233 3.18 -12.98 -1.33
N LEU A 234 3.42 -14.07 -2.03
CA LEU A 234 4.07 -15.25 -1.48
C LEU A 234 5.58 -15.20 -1.72
N GLY A 235 6.34 -15.63 -0.72
CA GLY A 235 7.79 -15.78 -0.82
C GLY A 235 8.25 -17.16 -0.36
N SER A 236 9.33 -17.64 -0.96
CA SER A 236 10.05 -18.83 -0.54
C SER A 236 11.54 -18.55 -0.57
N ALA A 237 12.22 -18.80 0.56
CA ALA A 237 13.61 -18.43 0.75
C ALA A 237 14.57 -19.57 0.39
N SER A 238 15.65 -19.25 -0.32
CA SER A 238 16.85 -20.08 -0.48
C SER A 238 18.02 -19.59 0.38
N LYS A 239 17.77 -18.54 1.17
CA LYS A 239 18.68 -17.98 2.16
C LYS A 239 17.89 -17.42 3.34
N SER A 240 18.26 -17.79 4.56
CA SER A 240 17.59 -17.30 5.77
C SER A 240 17.81 -15.79 5.99
N SER A 241 16.98 -15.17 6.80
CA SER A 241 17.15 -13.77 7.25
C SER A 241 18.47 -13.56 8.00
N GLY A 242 19.01 -14.62 8.63
CA GLY A 242 20.34 -14.61 9.25
C GLY A 242 21.49 -14.81 8.28
N GLY A 243 21.23 -14.88 6.96
CA GLY A 243 22.24 -15.02 5.92
C GLY A 243 22.75 -16.45 5.72
N GLN A 244 22.12 -17.46 6.34
CA GLN A 244 22.54 -18.87 6.16
C GLN A 244 21.92 -19.43 4.88
N PRO A 245 22.69 -20.21 4.09
CA PRO A 245 22.15 -20.91 2.93
C PRO A 245 21.04 -21.89 3.34
N LEU A 246 19.97 -21.92 2.55
CA LEU A 246 18.91 -22.92 2.59
C LEU A 246 18.90 -23.69 1.26
N THR A 247 18.35 -24.87 1.25
CA THR A 247 18.18 -25.71 0.05
C THR A 247 16.71 -26.11 -0.06
N PRO A 248 15.84 -25.17 -0.48
CA PRO A 248 14.40 -25.39 -0.42
C PRO A 248 13.93 -26.59 -1.22
N ASP A 249 12.90 -27.26 -0.71
CA ASP A 249 11.94 -28.06 -1.46
C ASP A 249 10.52 -27.67 -0.97
N ASN A 250 10.12 -26.46 -1.35
CA ASN A 250 8.94 -25.78 -0.84
C ASN A 250 7.82 -25.77 -1.88
N TRP A 251 6.62 -26.14 -1.47
CA TRP A 251 5.46 -26.22 -2.33
C TRP A 251 4.36 -25.25 -1.93
N ALA A 252 3.79 -24.56 -2.92
CA ALA A 252 2.57 -23.78 -2.82
C ALA A 252 1.56 -24.31 -3.82
N ILE A 253 0.41 -24.81 -3.34
CA ILE A 253 -0.61 -25.47 -4.16
C ILE A 253 -1.90 -24.67 -4.06
N SER A 254 -2.42 -24.24 -5.21
CA SER A 254 -3.66 -23.46 -5.30
C SER A 254 -4.89 -24.26 -4.83
N PRO A 255 -5.98 -23.58 -4.46
CA PRO A 255 -7.30 -24.22 -4.40
C PRO A 255 -7.65 -24.92 -5.71
N ALA A 256 -8.67 -25.79 -5.66
CA ALA A 256 -9.19 -26.46 -6.84
C ALA A 256 -9.82 -25.44 -7.82
N ILE A 257 -9.43 -25.53 -9.10
CA ILE A 257 -9.88 -24.64 -10.18
C ILE A 257 -10.54 -25.48 -11.26
N THR A 258 -11.83 -25.24 -11.54
CA THR A 258 -12.53 -25.93 -12.63
C THR A 258 -12.33 -25.18 -13.95
N ILE A 259 -11.69 -25.82 -14.91
CA ILE A 259 -11.44 -25.25 -16.23
C ILE A 259 -12.68 -25.45 -17.10
N PRO A 260 -13.24 -24.39 -17.73
CA PRO A 260 -14.39 -24.52 -18.61
C PRO A 260 -14.06 -25.34 -19.88
N GLN A 261 -15.11 -25.79 -20.59
CA GLN A 261 -14.95 -26.58 -21.82
C GLN A 261 -14.25 -25.81 -22.94
N GLU A 262 -14.37 -24.51 -22.93
CA GLU A 262 -13.75 -23.58 -23.88
C GLU A 262 -12.25 -23.41 -23.66
N GLY A 263 -11.72 -24.00 -22.57
CA GLY A 263 -10.33 -23.85 -22.18
C GLY A 263 -10.08 -22.61 -21.33
N ALA A 264 -8.83 -22.42 -20.93
CA ALA A 264 -8.41 -21.30 -20.10
C ALA A 264 -6.92 -21.00 -20.27
N GLU A 265 -6.48 -19.88 -19.71
CA GLU A 265 -5.09 -19.47 -19.64
C GLU A 265 -4.70 -19.14 -18.19
N LEU A 266 -3.58 -19.70 -17.73
CA LEU A 266 -2.92 -19.32 -16.49
C LEU A 266 -2.03 -18.11 -16.75
N SER A 267 -2.08 -17.12 -15.87
CA SER A 267 -1.12 -16.02 -15.78
C SER A 267 -0.65 -15.89 -14.34
N TYR A 268 0.64 -15.70 -14.13
CA TYR A 268 1.21 -15.39 -12.81
C TYR A 268 2.42 -14.46 -12.95
N TRP A 269 2.73 -13.76 -11.86
CA TRP A 269 3.93 -12.96 -11.76
C TRP A 269 4.91 -13.60 -10.80
N ILE A 270 6.18 -13.64 -11.22
CA ILE A 270 7.28 -14.25 -10.48
C ILE A 270 8.47 -13.31 -10.47
N ALA A 271 9.17 -13.21 -9.34
CA ALA A 271 10.36 -12.39 -9.22
C ALA A 271 11.37 -13.01 -8.26
N SER A 272 12.62 -12.58 -8.33
CA SER A 272 13.61 -12.74 -7.27
C SER A 272 13.89 -11.39 -6.62
N LEU A 273 14.03 -11.39 -5.30
CA LEU A 273 14.21 -10.15 -4.53
C LEU A 273 15.57 -9.48 -4.76
N ASP A 274 16.64 -10.25 -4.95
CA ASP A 274 17.98 -9.71 -5.18
C ASP A 274 18.47 -10.06 -6.60
N TYR A 275 18.57 -9.06 -7.46
CA TYR A 275 19.03 -9.23 -8.84
C TYR A 275 20.45 -9.80 -8.98
N ARG A 276 21.28 -9.71 -7.94
CA ARG A 276 22.66 -10.26 -7.92
C ARG A 276 22.69 -11.72 -7.52
N ASN A 277 21.67 -12.18 -6.79
CA ASN A 277 21.49 -13.53 -6.31
C ASN A 277 20.07 -13.97 -6.71
N CYS A 278 19.83 -14.13 -8.01
CA CYS A 278 18.50 -14.35 -8.57
C CYS A 278 18.34 -15.71 -9.25
N GLN A 279 19.29 -16.62 -9.04
CA GLN A 279 19.24 -17.96 -9.66
C GLN A 279 18.35 -18.90 -8.83
N GLU A 280 17.14 -18.46 -8.55
CA GLU A 280 16.10 -19.25 -7.88
C GLU A 280 15.52 -20.24 -8.89
N ASN A 281 15.59 -21.54 -8.59
CA ASN A 281 15.05 -22.58 -9.46
C ASN A 281 13.65 -22.99 -9.01
N TYR A 282 12.71 -23.06 -9.95
CA TYR A 282 11.34 -23.42 -9.63
C TYR A 282 10.66 -24.22 -10.75
N THR A 283 9.65 -24.99 -10.36
CA THR A 283 8.79 -25.71 -11.31
C THR A 283 7.34 -25.32 -11.06
N VAL A 284 6.58 -25.16 -12.14
CA VAL A 284 5.12 -24.95 -12.09
C VAL A 284 4.44 -26.18 -12.67
N TYR A 285 3.54 -26.75 -11.87
CA TYR A 285 2.79 -27.96 -12.25
C TYR A 285 1.30 -27.67 -12.39
N VAL A 286 0.64 -28.50 -13.19
CA VAL A 286 -0.80 -28.70 -13.20
C VAL A 286 -1.11 -30.14 -12.83
N SER A 287 -2.04 -30.34 -11.92
CA SER A 287 -2.46 -31.69 -11.48
C SER A 287 -3.93 -31.71 -11.07
N GLU A 288 -4.58 -32.86 -11.19
CA GLU A 288 -5.91 -33.11 -10.61
C GLU A 288 -5.82 -33.47 -9.10
N SER A 289 -4.60 -33.73 -8.58
CA SER A 289 -4.31 -33.98 -7.16
C SER A 289 -3.77 -32.72 -6.49
N ASP A 290 -4.05 -32.55 -5.19
CA ASP A 290 -3.50 -31.54 -4.30
C ASP A 290 -2.37 -32.10 -3.38
N ASN A 291 -1.98 -33.36 -3.57
CA ASN A 291 -0.88 -33.97 -2.83
C ASN A 291 0.45 -33.71 -3.53
N TYR A 292 1.40 -33.07 -2.84
CA TYR A 292 2.67 -32.65 -3.45
C TYR A 292 3.53 -33.81 -3.95
N GLU A 293 3.52 -34.99 -3.30
CA GLU A 293 4.28 -36.17 -3.74
C GLU A 293 3.69 -36.73 -5.03
N GLU A 294 2.37 -36.76 -5.13
CA GLU A 294 1.67 -37.20 -6.34
C GLU A 294 1.87 -36.21 -7.49
N ILE A 295 1.85 -34.89 -7.21
CA ILE A 295 2.16 -33.84 -8.18
C ILE A 295 3.59 -33.98 -8.66
N ALA A 296 4.57 -34.21 -7.78
CA ALA A 296 5.96 -34.36 -8.15
C ALA A 296 6.20 -35.55 -9.12
N ASN A 297 5.43 -36.62 -8.96
CA ASN A 297 5.56 -37.83 -9.74
C ASN A 297 4.76 -37.79 -11.06
N ASN A 298 3.56 -37.20 -11.05
CA ASN A 298 2.58 -37.35 -12.13
C ASN A 298 2.06 -36.01 -12.68
N GLY A 299 2.39 -34.89 -12.06
CA GLY A 299 1.95 -33.55 -12.48
C GLY A 299 2.55 -33.13 -13.83
N ASP A 300 1.77 -32.47 -14.63
CA ASP A 300 2.27 -31.88 -15.89
C ASP A 300 3.05 -30.61 -15.59
N LYS A 301 4.28 -30.51 -16.07
CA LYS A 301 5.12 -29.33 -15.91
C LYS A 301 4.77 -28.27 -16.96
N LEU A 302 4.41 -27.08 -16.54
CA LEU A 302 4.28 -25.91 -17.40
C LEU A 302 5.61 -25.14 -17.51
N TRP A 303 6.37 -25.11 -16.43
CA TRP A 303 7.68 -24.51 -16.33
C TRP A 303 8.60 -25.36 -15.45
N ASP A 304 9.89 -25.41 -15.80
CA ASP A 304 10.91 -26.06 -14.98
C ASP A 304 12.26 -25.40 -15.30
N GLY A 305 12.82 -24.65 -14.36
CA GLY A 305 14.07 -23.95 -14.56
C GLY A 305 14.32 -22.78 -13.63
N ILE A 306 15.41 -22.08 -13.90
CA ILE A 306 15.87 -20.93 -13.12
C ILE A 306 15.06 -19.69 -13.50
N TYR A 307 14.74 -18.87 -12.52
CA TYR A 307 14.14 -17.54 -12.74
C TYR A 307 15.03 -16.70 -13.66
N GLU A 308 14.42 -16.10 -14.66
CA GLU A 308 15.09 -15.28 -15.68
C GLU A 308 14.87 -13.80 -15.35
N LEU A 309 15.96 -13.11 -14.95
CA LEU A 309 15.90 -11.67 -14.70
C LEU A 309 15.62 -10.94 -16.03
N PRO A 310 14.60 -10.04 -16.09
CA PRO A 310 14.33 -9.28 -17.29
C PRO A 310 15.47 -8.29 -17.61
N GLU A 311 15.70 -7.98 -18.89
CA GLU A 311 16.74 -7.02 -19.32
C GLU A 311 16.52 -5.63 -18.74
N GLU A 312 15.25 -5.21 -18.65
CA GLU A 312 14.85 -3.94 -18.00
C GLU A 312 14.08 -4.27 -16.73
N TYR A 313 14.67 -3.98 -15.58
CA TYR A 313 14.00 -4.10 -14.27
C TYR A 313 14.21 -2.83 -13.45
N ASN A 314 13.20 -2.52 -12.65
CA ASN A 314 13.23 -1.41 -11.71
C ASN A 314 13.13 -1.98 -10.28
N ARG A 315 14.26 -2.09 -9.59
CA ARG A 315 14.39 -2.61 -8.22
C ARG A 315 14.03 -4.10 -8.06
N ILE A 316 12.89 -4.55 -8.59
CA ILE A 316 12.41 -5.94 -8.54
C ILE A 316 12.07 -6.38 -9.97
N GLY A 317 12.58 -7.52 -10.38
CA GLY A 317 12.41 -8.03 -11.73
C GLY A 317 11.15 -8.86 -11.89
N TRP A 318 9.97 -8.31 -11.69
CA TRP A 318 8.73 -9.02 -11.93
C TRP A 318 8.58 -9.46 -13.39
N VAL A 319 8.34 -10.75 -13.61
CA VAL A 319 8.13 -11.37 -14.91
C VAL A 319 6.75 -12.03 -14.96
N ASN A 320 5.96 -11.65 -15.95
CA ASN A 320 4.70 -12.35 -16.23
C ASN A 320 4.96 -13.63 -17.03
N LYS A 321 4.40 -14.73 -16.59
CA LYS A 321 4.39 -16.01 -17.31
C LYS A 321 2.94 -16.39 -17.61
N GLN A 322 2.72 -16.92 -18.83
CA GLN A 322 1.38 -17.29 -19.31
C GLN A 322 1.43 -18.66 -19.97
N TYR A 323 0.44 -19.51 -19.68
CA TYR A 323 0.36 -20.88 -20.18
C TYR A 323 -1.08 -21.27 -20.50
N SER A 324 -1.31 -21.94 -21.66
CA SER A 324 -2.60 -22.53 -21.98
C SER A 324 -2.92 -23.67 -21.02
N LEU A 325 -4.17 -23.67 -20.55
CA LEU A 325 -4.78 -24.76 -19.77
C LEU A 325 -5.81 -25.56 -20.59
N ASP A 326 -5.82 -25.45 -21.91
CA ASP A 326 -6.80 -26.11 -22.81
C ASP A 326 -6.80 -27.63 -22.68
N LYS A 327 -5.62 -28.21 -22.39
CA LYS A 327 -5.46 -29.66 -22.12
C LYS A 327 -6.36 -30.14 -20.98
N TYR A 328 -6.77 -29.21 -20.10
CA TYR A 328 -7.55 -29.49 -18.89
C TYR A 328 -9.02 -29.04 -19.00
N ALA A 329 -9.47 -28.73 -20.21
CA ALA A 329 -10.87 -28.31 -20.42
C ALA A 329 -11.85 -29.34 -19.83
N GLY A 330 -12.80 -28.84 -19.01
CA GLY A 330 -13.78 -29.66 -18.28
C GLY A 330 -13.25 -30.36 -17.03
N LYS A 331 -11.98 -30.19 -16.67
CA LYS A 331 -11.37 -30.80 -15.47
C LYS A 331 -11.28 -29.81 -14.33
N THR A 332 -11.20 -30.35 -13.12
CA THR A 332 -10.83 -29.60 -11.91
C THR A 332 -9.37 -29.90 -11.61
N ILE A 333 -8.57 -28.85 -11.49
CA ILE A 333 -7.09 -28.94 -11.36
C ILE A 333 -6.59 -28.07 -10.22
N HIS A 334 -5.35 -28.29 -9.85
CA HIS A 334 -4.55 -27.44 -8.98
C HIS A 334 -3.32 -26.92 -9.75
N ILE A 335 -2.90 -25.70 -9.48
CA ILE A 335 -1.63 -25.13 -9.92
C ILE A 335 -0.67 -25.23 -8.74
N ALA A 336 0.48 -25.83 -8.93
CA ALA A 336 1.48 -25.97 -7.89
C ALA A 336 2.80 -25.31 -8.27
N PHE A 337 3.36 -24.54 -7.37
CA PHE A 337 4.67 -23.90 -7.47
C PHE A 337 5.62 -24.59 -6.52
N ARG A 338 6.67 -25.19 -7.05
CA ARG A 338 7.74 -25.81 -6.29
C ARG A 338 9.01 -24.99 -6.41
N HIS A 339 9.56 -24.52 -5.29
CA HIS A 339 10.86 -23.88 -5.21
C HIS A 339 11.87 -24.92 -4.73
N HIS A 340 12.89 -25.24 -5.55
CA HIS A 340 13.79 -26.37 -5.30
C HIS A 340 15.11 -26.25 -6.07
N ASP A 341 16.05 -27.15 -5.78
CA ASP A 341 17.34 -27.30 -6.50
C ASP A 341 18.13 -25.99 -6.65
N CYS A 342 18.03 -25.12 -5.68
CA CYS A 342 18.82 -23.89 -5.57
C CYS A 342 19.27 -23.68 -4.12
N THR A 343 20.22 -22.79 -3.92
CA THR A 343 20.73 -22.47 -2.58
C THR A 343 21.40 -21.11 -2.56
N ASN A 344 21.36 -20.44 -1.42
CA ASN A 344 22.11 -19.21 -1.15
C ASN A 344 21.86 -18.10 -2.18
N GLN A 345 20.70 -18.08 -2.81
CA GLN A 345 20.24 -16.96 -3.62
C GLN A 345 19.61 -15.90 -2.68
N TYR A 346 18.34 -15.77 -2.60
CA TYR A 346 17.72 -14.97 -1.54
C TYR A 346 16.25 -15.38 -1.34
N LEU A 347 15.36 -14.88 -2.20
CA LEU A 347 13.91 -15.05 -2.06
C LEU A 347 13.26 -15.11 -3.44
N LEU A 348 12.59 -16.20 -3.73
CA LEU A 348 11.65 -16.30 -4.85
C LEU A 348 10.29 -15.75 -4.42
N MET A 349 9.71 -14.88 -5.23
CA MET A 349 8.43 -14.20 -4.94
C MET A 349 7.41 -14.52 -6.02
N LEU A 350 6.17 -14.79 -5.61
CA LEU A 350 5.02 -15.09 -6.46
C LEU A 350 3.87 -14.15 -6.13
N ASP A 351 3.21 -13.61 -7.16
CA ASP A 351 2.08 -12.73 -7.02
C ASP A 351 1.11 -12.87 -8.20
N ASP A 352 -0.11 -12.41 -8.04
CA ASP A 352 -1.12 -12.30 -9.11
C ASP A 352 -1.29 -13.57 -9.95
N VAL A 353 -1.65 -14.68 -9.31
CA VAL A 353 -1.94 -15.96 -9.97
C VAL A 353 -3.38 -15.99 -10.44
N PHE A 354 -3.61 -15.76 -11.71
CA PHE A 354 -4.95 -15.71 -12.31
C PHE A 354 -5.18 -16.82 -13.31
N VAL A 355 -6.42 -17.30 -13.40
CA VAL A 355 -6.87 -18.13 -14.51
C VAL A 355 -7.99 -17.40 -15.25
N TYR A 356 -7.80 -17.19 -16.55
CA TYR A 356 -8.71 -16.47 -17.43
C TYR A 356 -9.41 -17.43 -18.40
N GLN A 357 -10.67 -17.18 -18.70
CA GLN A 357 -11.40 -17.86 -19.75
C GLN A 357 -10.89 -17.42 -21.13
N HIS A 358 -10.75 -18.35 -22.07
CA HIS A 358 -10.43 -18.00 -23.45
C HIS A 358 -11.45 -17.05 -24.08
N GLY A 359 -10.94 -16.12 -24.87
CA GLY A 359 -11.75 -15.12 -25.59
C GLY A 359 -12.02 -13.84 -24.82
N ASN A 360 -11.75 -13.79 -23.52
CA ASN A 360 -11.86 -12.58 -22.70
C ASN A 360 -10.53 -11.85 -22.45
N GLN A 361 -9.44 -12.38 -22.98
CA GLN A 361 -8.20 -11.62 -23.06
C GLN A 361 -8.34 -10.54 -24.14
N THR A 362 -8.92 -9.44 -23.79
CA THR A 362 -8.55 -8.20 -24.45
C THR A 362 -7.09 -7.98 -24.13
N GLY A 363 -6.22 -7.95 -25.12
CA GLY A 363 -4.75 -7.86 -24.97
C GLY A 363 -4.26 -6.57 -24.29
N ILE A 364 -4.65 -6.37 -23.03
CA ILE A 364 -4.48 -5.16 -22.23
C ILE A 364 -3.80 -5.48 -20.89
N ASN A 365 -3.29 -6.70 -20.68
CA ASN A 365 -2.64 -7.07 -19.42
C ASN A 365 -1.39 -6.25 -19.06
N GLU A 366 -0.89 -5.40 -19.96
CA GLU A 366 0.24 -4.50 -19.68
C GLU A 366 -0.17 -3.05 -19.38
N LEU A 367 -1.46 -2.75 -19.38
CA LEU A 367 -1.93 -1.34 -19.33
C LEU A 367 -2.59 -0.93 -18.02
N THR A 368 -2.68 -1.82 -17.04
CA THR A 368 -3.28 -1.54 -15.72
C THR A 368 -2.24 -1.26 -14.63
N ASN A 369 -1.15 -0.59 -14.98
CA ASN A 369 -0.27 -0.02 -13.96
C ASN A 369 -0.88 1.30 -13.47
N ASN A 370 -1.27 1.41 -12.21
CA ASN A 370 -1.81 2.59 -11.53
C ASN A 370 -3.28 2.96 -11.85
N GLY A 371 -4.22 2.01 -11.93
CA GLY A 371 -5.64 2.33 -12.08
C GLY A 371 -6.04 3.01 -13.40
N ARG A 372 -5.18 2.95 -14.41
CA ARG A 372 -5.41 3.49 -15.76
C ARG A 372 -5.91 2.40 -16.67
N HIS A 373 -7.01 2.60 -17.37
CA HIS A 373 -7.45 1.71 -18.44
C HIS A 373 -7.35 2.41 -19.79
N ALA A 374 -7.13 1.61 -20.86
CA ALA A 374 -7.08 2.13 -22.21
C ALA A 374 -8.49 2.50 -22.68
N GLU A 375 -8.71 3.78 -23.00
CA GLU A 375 -9.99 4.29 -23.52
C GLU A 375 -10.10 4.23 -25.04
N ALA A 376 -8.97 4.37 -25.72
CA ALA A 376 -8.96 4.38 -27.19
C ALA A 376 -7.59 4.00 -27.75
N PHE A 377 -7.62 3.33 -28.90
CA PHE A 377 -6.46 2.95 -29.68
C PHE A 377 -6.43 3.74 -30.99
N TYR A 378 -5.25 4.17 -31.39
CA TYR A 378 -5.03 4.89 -32.64
C TYR A 378 -3.80 4.32 -33.36
N THR A 379 -3.85 4.27 -34.66
CA THR A 379 -2.68 4.06 -35.52
C THR A 379 -1.81 5.32 -35.57
N ILE A 380 -0.61 5.21 -36.09
CA ILE A 380 0.34 6.35 -36.14
C ILE A 380 -0.17 7.53 -37.00
N ASP A 381 -1.08 7.26 -37.93
CA ASP A 381 -1.74 8.28 -38.77
C ASP A 381 -2.96 8.92 -38.07
N GLY A 382 -3.25 8.53 -36.79
CA GLY A 382 -4.34 9.07 -36.00
C GLY A 382 -5.71 8.39 -36.24
N SER A 383 -5.79 7.34 -37.02
CA SER A 383 -7.02 6.59 -37.25
C SER A 383 -7.37 5.77 -36.00
N ARG A 384 -8.61 5.91 -35.48
CA ARG A 384 -9.08 5.16 -34.32
C ARG A 384 -9.34 3.70 -34.68
N THR A 385 -8.89 2.78 -33.82
CA THR A 385 -9.09 1.33 -33.96
C THR A 385 -9.75 0.75 -32.71
N ASN A 386 -10.36 -0.44 -32.86
CA ASN A 386 -10.99 -1.13 -31.71
C ASN A 386 -10.00 -2.02 -30.91
N LYS A 387 -8.78 -2.19 -31.43
CA LYS A 387 -7.72 -3.01 -30.81
C LYS A 387 -6.37 -2.57 -31.32
N LEU A 388 -5.30 -2.98 -30.63
CA LEU A 388 -3.92 -2.79 -31.11
C LEU A 388 -3.72 -3.47 -32.46
N GLN A 389 -3.07 -2.76 -33.38
CA GLN A 389 -2.70 -3.23 -34.71
C GLN A 389 -1.21 -3.58 -34.73
N LYS A 390 -0.79 -4.43 -35.66
CA LYS A 390 0.64 -4.67 -35.89
C LYS A 390 1.34 -3.36 -36.26
N GLY A 391 2.48 -3.08 -35.61
CA GLY A 391 3.21 -1.84 -35.77
C GLY A 391 3.00 -0.86 -34.61
N VAL A 392 3.15 0.41 -34.88
CA VAL A 392 3.06 1.47 -33.86
C VAL A 392 1.61 1.86 -33.61
N ASN A 393 1.20 1.84 -32.38
CA ASN A 393 -0.09 2.29 -31.90
C ASN A 393 0.08 3.43 -30.88
N ILE A 394 -0.89 4.30 -30.82
CA ILE A 394 -1.02 5.31 -29.74
C ILE A 394 -2.23 4.92 -28.91
N VAL A 395 -2.03 4.68 -27.64
CA VAL A 395 -3.09 4.32 -26.69
C VAL A 395 -3.37 5.51 -25.79
N LYS A 396 -4.65 5.92 -25.75
CA LYS A 396 -5.15 6.93 -24.82
C LYS A 396 -5.72 6.24 -23.59
N PHE A 397 -5.36 6.71 -22.41
CA PHE A 397 -5.80 6.17 -21.13
C PHE A 397 -6.88 7.04 -20.47
N SER A 398 -7.59 6.46 -19.50
CA SER A 398 -8.67 7.11 -18.73
C SER A 398 -8.21 8.34 -17.94
N ASP A 399 -6.93 8.50 -17.67
CA ASP A 399 -6.34 9.71 -17.06
C ASP A 399 -5.99 10.81 -18.07
N GLY A 400 -6.34 10.61 -19.34
CA GLY A 400 -6.02 11.54 -20.44
C GLY A 400 -4.61 11.40 -21.00
N SER A 401 -3.75 10.59 -20.40
CA SER A 401 -2.40 10.34 -20.90
C SER A 401 -2.40 9.50 -22.19
N THR A 402 -1.32 9.56 -22.96
CA THR A 402 -1.13 8.72 -24.15
C THR A 402 0.20 7.99 -24.10
N ARG A 403 0.23 6.75 -24.61
CA ARG A 403 1.46 5.97 -24.79
C ARG A 403 1.60 5.45 -26.20
N LYS A 404 2.84 5.39 -26.67
CA LYS A 404 3.20 4.71 -27.91
C LYS A 404 3.51 3.25 -27.62
N ILE A 405 2.80 2.32 -28.25
CA ILE A 405 2.98 0.88 -28.11
C ILE A 405 3.35 0.30 -29.47
N VAL A 406 4.39 -0.53 -29.50
CA VAL A 406 4.84 -1.22 -30.72
C VAL A 406 4.48 -2.69 -30.60
N VAL A 407 3.52 -3.14 -31.40
CA VAL A 407 3.14 -4.55 -31.52
C VAL A 407 4.07 -5.22 -32.55
N LYS A 408 4.98 -6.06 -32.06
CA LYS A 408 5.79 -6.95 -32.88
C LYS A 408 4.97 -8.18 -33.25
N LYS A 409 5.45 -8.99 -34.18
CA LYS A 409 4.77 -10.23 -34.54
C LYS A 409 4.80 -11.24 -33.42
#